data_88f5e30da9e72d3997bae325b162a4a4
#
_entry.id   88f5e30da9e72d3997bae325b162a4a4
#
_cell.length_a   1.000
_cell.length_b   1.000
_cell.length_c   1.000
_cell.angle_alpha   90.00
_cell.angle_beta   90.00
_cell.angle_gamma   90.00
#
_symmetry.space_group_name_H-M   'P 1'
#
loop_
_entity.id
_entity.type
_entity.pdbx_description
1 polymer ?
#
loop_
_entity_poly.entity_id
_entity_poly.type
_entity_poly.pdbx_seq_one_letter_code
_entity_poly.pdbx_strand_id
1 'polypeptide(L)'
;MLAHSIVTPKSGDPARYMLFLHGILGTRANWRGIARRFVESRPDWGALLVDLRLHGDSSRLPAPHTLAAAASDLATLEQALGLPVEGALGHSFGGKVVLRWLADRRGQPTEAWVIDASPSSGPPGSDATATTAVLDTLGRLPRVWPSREAFVSAVTDAGQPAAIAQWLAMNLRRREDGSRRFGPDLDAVRELIEDYARTDL
;
A
#
# COMPACT_ATOMS: atom_id res chain seq x y z
N MET A 1 -0.84 10.92 -10.72
CA MET A 1 0.46 10.34 -10.32
C MET A 1 0.36 9.87 -8.88
N LEU A 2 0.99 8.73 -8.54
CA LEU A 2 1.04 8.21 -7.18
C LEU A 2 1.81 9.13 -6.23
N ALA A 3 1.28 9.32 -5.03
CA ALA A 3 1.97 9.99 -3.94
C ALA A 3 3.12 9.12 -3.44
N HIS A 4 4.28 9.74 -3.23
CA HIS A 4 5.49 9.02 -2.87
C HIS A 4 6.39 9.83 -1.93
N SER A 5 7.40 9.18 -1.41
CA SER A 5 8.49 9.80 -0.64
C SER A 5 9.79 9.07 -0.96
N ILE A 6 10.88 9.80 -1.10
CA ILE A 6 12.20 9.24 -1.34
C ILE A 6 13.00 9.25 -0.03
N VAL A 7 13.70 8.16 0.23
CA VAL A 7 14.69 8.04 1.31
C VAL A 7 16.01 7.68 0.67
N THR A 8 17.02 8.51 0.92
CA THR A 8 18.39 8.30 0.41
C THR A 8 19.35 8.02 1.56
N PRO A 9 20.50 7.39 1.30
CA PRO A 9 21.56 7.25 2.28
C PRO A 9 22.09 8.62 2.71
N LYS A 10 22.72 8.69 3.88
CA LYS A 10 23.33 9.92 4.40
C LYS A 10 24.58 10.34 3.62
N SER A 11 25.23 9.40 2.96
CA SER A 11 26.46 9.61 2.20
C SER A 11 26.27 9.24 0.74
N GLY A 12 26.37 10.22 -0.15
CA GLY A 12 26.33 10.03 -1.60
C GLY A 12 24.91 9.93 -2.18
N ASP A 13 24.85 9.95 -3.50
CA ASP A 13 23.63 9.75 -4.26
C ASP A 13 23.49 8.27 -4.60
N PRO A 14 22.30 7.67 -4.43
CA PRO A 14 22.09 6.28 -4.76
C PRO A 14 22.13 6.07 -6.29
N ALA A 15 22.77 4.99 -6.72
CA ALA A 15 22.84 4.62 -8.14
C ALA A 15 21.54 4.03 -8.67
N ARG A 16 20.70 3.50 -7.78
CA ARG A 16 19.46 2.78 -8.11
C ARG A 16 18.45 2.86 -6.98
N TYR A 17 17.19 2.56 -7.28
CA TYR A 17 16.08 2.70 -6.33
C TYR A 17 15.27 1.42 -6.19
N MET A 18 14.82 1.16 -4.95
CA MET A 18 13.88 0.10 -4.57
C MET A 18 12.50 0.71 -4.28
N LEU A 19 11.45 0.24 -4.95
CA LEU A 19 10.06 0.53 -4.60
C LEU A 19 9.69 -0.16 -3.28
N PHE A 20 8.95 0.53 -2.41
CA PHE A 20 8.37 -0.03 -1.19
C PHE A 20 6.86 0.10 -1.25
N LEU A 21 6.17 -1.05 -1.40
CA LEU A 21 4.74 -1.14 -1.64
C LEU A 21 4.03 -1.76 -0.44
N HIS A 22 3.07 -1.02 0.12
CA HIS A 22 2.29 -1.46 1.29
C HIS A 22 1.15 -2.41 0.89
N GLY A 23 0.59 -3.12 1.87
CA GLY A 23 -0.62 -3.92 1.72
C GLY A 23 -1.91 -3.08 1.72
N ILE A 24 -3.05 -3.76 1.53
CA ILE A 24 -4.39 -3.14 1.58
C ILE A 24 -4.56 -2.35 2.88
N LEU A 25 -5.18 -1.18 2.81
CA LEU A 25 -5.37 -0.22 3.91
C LEU A 25 -4.07 0.27 4.56
N GLY A 26 -2.91 -0.02 3.98
CA GLY A 26 -1.63 0.55 4.37
C GLY A 26 -1.36 1.92 3.76
N THR A 27 -0.21 2.48 4.07
CA THR A 27 0.32 3.71 3.45
C THR A 27 1.84 3.61 3.32
N ARG A 28 2.45 4.47 2.51
CA ARG A 28 3.91 4.59 2.38
C ARG A 28 4.63 4.80 3.72
N ALA A 29 3.93 5.39 4.70
CA ALA A 29 4.48 5.64 6.03
C ALA A 29 4.82 4.36 6.80
N ASN A 30 4.17 3.23 6.50
CA ASN A 30 4.45 1.94 7.11
C ASN A 30 5.90 1.49 6.88
N TRP A 31 6.48 1.88 5.76
CA TRP A 31 7.82 1.48 5.34
C TRP A 31 8.96 2.40 5.81
N ARG A 32 8.66 3.59 6.38
CA ARG A 32 9.69 4.59 6.70
C ARG A 32 10.85 4.06 7.55
N GLY A 33 10.56 3.28 8.57
CA GLY A 33 11.58 2.73 9.46
C GLY A 33 12.45 1.68 8.77
N ILE A 34 11.84 0.83 7.94
CA ILE A 34 12.54 -0.22 7.19
C ILE A 34 13.37 0.41 6.08
N ALA A 35 12.79 1.34 5.33
CA ALA A 35 13.48 2.04 4.25
C ALA A 35 14.75 2.78 4.73
N ARG A 36 14.70 3.43 5.89
CA ARG A 36 15.90 4.05 6.48
C ARG A 36 17.00 3.03 6.75
N ARG A 37 16.66 1.91 7.39
CA ARG A 37 17.64 0.83 7.64
C ARG A 37 18.15 0.19 6.35
N PHE A 38 17.28 0.05 5.37
CA PHE A 38 17.65 -0.47 4.05
C PHE A 38 18.71 0.38 3.37
N VAL A 39 18.50 1.69 3.24
CA VAL A 39 19.47 2.58 2.59
C VAL A 39 20.75 2.78 3.41
N GLU A 40 20.67 2.66 4.75
CA GLU A 40 21.85 2.67 5.61
C GLU A 40 22.74 1.43 5.42
N SER A 41 22.12 0.25 5.19
CA SER A 41 22.83 -1.02 4.95
C SER A 41 23.25 -1.21 3.49
N ARG A 42 22.62 -0.51 2.56
CA ARG A 42 22.85 -0.59 1.11
C ARG A 42 22.96 0.82 0.52
N PRO A 43 24.09 1.49 0.71
CA PRO A 43 24.23 2.92 0.35
C PRO A 43 24.23 3.20 -1.16
N ASP A 44 24.32 2.19 -2.00
CA ASP A 44 24.12 2.27 -3.45
C ASP A 44 22.63 2.30 -3.85
N TRP A 45 21.70 2.09 -2.90
CA TRP A 45 20.26 2.12 -3.10
C TRP A 45 19.59 3.32 -2.45
N GLY A 46 18.62 3.92 -3.17
CA GLY A 46 17.57 4.74 -2.60
C GLY A 46 16.30 3.91 -2.38
N ALA A 47 15.39 4.41 -1.54
CA ALA A 47 14.08 3.80 -1.34
C ALA A 47 12.98 4.77 -1.79
N LEU A 48 12.10 4.29 -2.67
CA LEU A 48 10.93 5.01 -3.16
C LEU A 48 9.67 4.41 -2.52
N LEU A 49 9.17 5.07 -1.48
CA LEU A 49 7.99 4.67 -0.73
C LEU A 49 6.74 5.20 -1.42
N VAL A 50 5.80 4.34 -1.76
CA VAL A 50 4.66 4.69 -2.60
C VAL A 50 3.34 4.45 -1.85
N ASP A 51 2.43 5.42 -1.91
CA ASP A 51 1.01 5.13 -1.64
C ASP A 51 0.40 4.55 -2.92
N LEU A 52 0.01 3.28 -2.86
CA LEU A 52 -0.68 2.62 -3.97
C LEU A 52 -2.05 3.27 -4.20
N ARG A 53 -2.64 3.05 -5.40
CA ARG A 53 -3.97 3.57 -5.73
C ARG A 53 -4.99 3.29 -4.63
N LEU A 54 -5.92 4.22 -4.41
CA LEU A 54 -6.95 4.24 -3.37
C LEU A 54 -6.43 4.41 -1.93
N HIS A 55 -5.12 4.51 -1.73
CA HIS A 55 -4.51 4.58 -0.40
C HIS A 55 -3.77 5.91 -0.19
N GLY A 56 -3.61 6.27 1.07
CA GLY A 56 -2.83 7.44 1.45
C GLY A 56 -3.23 8.69 0.67
N ASP A 57 -2.26 9.39 0.11
CA ASP A 57 -2.48 10.59 -0.70
C ASP A 57 -2.78 10.26 -2.18
N SER A 58 -2.78 8.97 -2.57
CA SER A 58 -3.21 8.45 -3.88
C SER A 58 -4.69 8.02 -3.90
N SER A 59 -5.51 8.50 -2.97
CA SER A 59 -6.89 8.06 -2.73
C SER A 59 -7.91 8.41 -3.83
N ARG A 60 -7.53 9.23 -4.82
CA ARG A 60 -8.44 9.77 -5.85
C ARG A 60 -8.14 9.32 -7.27
N LEU A 61 -7.46 8.20 -7.44
CA LEU A 61 -7.20 7.68 -8.78
C LEU A 61 -8.49 7.04 -9.35
N PRO A 62 -8.76 7.24 -10.66
CA PRO A 62 -9.97 6.73 -11.30
C PRO A 62 -9.93 5.20 -11.48
N ALA A 63 -11.10 4.61 -11.70
CA ALA A 63 -11.23 3.21 -12.15
C ALA A 63 -10.48 3.00 -13.50
N PRO A 64 -10.11 1.75 -13.82
CA PRO A 64 -10.48 0.52 -13.11
C PRO A 64 -9.61 0.30 -11.85
N HIS A 65 -10.20 -0.31 -10.83
CA HIS A 65 -9.52 -0.64 -9.59
C HIS A 65 -9.02 -2.09 -9.63
N THR A 66 -7.91 -2.31 -10.34
CA THR A 66 -7.33 -3.63 -10.60
C THR A 66 -5.85 -3.68 -10.26
N LEU A 67 -5.33 -4.90 -10.12
CA LEU A 67 -3.90 -5.15 -9.93
C LEU A 67 -3.07 -4.64 -11.12
N ALA A 68 -3.58 -4.84 -12.35
CA ALA A 68 -2.95 -4.34 -13.56
C ALA A 68 -2.88 -2.81 -13.58
N ALA A 69 -3.95 -2.14 -13.16
CA ALA A 69 -3.95 -0.68 -13.05
C ALA A 69 -2.97 -0.19 -11.97
N ALA A 70 -2.83 -0.92 -10.84
CA ALA A 70 -1.85 -0.58 -9.81
C ALA A 70 -0.40 -0.70 -10.32
N ALA A 71 -0.09 -1.73 -11.12
CA ALA A 71 1.23 -1.87 -11.75
C ALA A 71 1.48 -0.78 -12.82
N SER A 72 0.47 -0.43 -13.61
CA SER A 72 0.56 0.67 -14.59
C SER A 72 0.79 2.03 -13.96
N ASP A 73 0.19 2.29 -12.79
CA ASP A 73 0.45 3.51 -12.01
C ASP A 73 1.93 3.61 -11.60
N LEU A 74 2.57 2.48 -11.24
CA LEU A 74 4.00 2.44 -10.92
C LEU A 74 4.86 2.80 -12.14
N ALA A 75 4.55 2.22 -13.31
CA ALA A 75 5.26 2.54 -14.55
C ALA A 75 5.15 4.05 -14.89
N THR A 76 3.97 4.62 -14.69
CA THR A 76 3.75 6.07 -14.86
C THR A 76 4.57 6.90 -13.87
N LEU A 77 4.67 6.45 -12.61
CA LEU A 77 5.49 7.11 -11.59
C LEU A 77 6.97 7.04 -11.94
N GLU A 78 7.47 5.86 -12.33
CA GLU A 78 8.88 5.67 -12.71
C GLU A 78 9.26 6.57 -13.88
N GLN A 79 8.42 6.62 -14.93
CA GLN A 79 8.63 7.49 -16.07
C GLN A 79 8.68 8.97 -15.68
N ALA A 80 7.78 9.40 -14.80
CA ALA A 80 7.70 10.79 -14.36
C ALA A 80 8.90 11.21 -13.50
N LEU A 81 9.46 10.29 -12.71
CA LEU A 81 10.60 10.57 -11.85
C LEU A 81 11.94 10.44 -12.58
N GLY A 82 12.04 9.63 -13.62
CA GLY A 82 13.29 9.35 -14.32
C GLY A 82 14.36 8.68 -13.45
N LEU A 83 13.96 8.04 -12.34
CA LEU A 83 14.87 7.37 -11.43
C LEU A 83 15.20 5.96 -11.93
N PRO A 84 16.43 5.46 -11.75
CA PRO A 84 16.81 4.10 -12.08
C PRO A 84 16.22 3.11 -11.06
N VAL A 85 14.95 2.75 -11.22
CA VAL A 85 14.26 1.77 -10.37
C VAL A 85 14.66 0.37 -10.81
N GLU A 86 15.44 -0.32 -9.97
CA GLU A 86 15.96 -1.67 -10.23
C GLU A 86 15.44 -2.71 -9.24
N GLY A 87 14.53 -2.33 -8.37
CA GLY A 87 13.93 -3.28 -7.43
C GLY A 87 12.59 -2.86 -6.89
N ALA A 88 11.85 -3.83 -6.35
CA ALA A 88 10.60 -3.62 -5.65
C ALA A 88 10.43 -4.58 -4.47
N LEU A 89 9.95 -4.05 -3.36
CA LEU A 89 9.55 -4.78 -2.17
C LEU A 89 8.07 -4.51 -1.92
N GLY A 90 7.28 -5.56 -1.78
CA GLY A 90 5.86 -5.44 -1.52
C GLY A 90 5.36 -6.44 -0.49
N HIS A 91 4.41 -6.00 0.35
CA HIS A 91 3.74 -6.83 1.33
C HIS A 91 2.28 -7.05 0.92
N SER A 92 1.79 -8.29 1.05
CA SER A 92 0.40 -8.66 0.80
C SER A 92 -0.06 -8.16 -0.59
N PHE A 93 -1.07 -7.29 -0.70
CA PHE A 93 -1.49 -6.66 -1.95
C PHE A 93 -0.32 -6.05 -2.73
N GLY A 94 0.55 -5.28 -2.05
CA GLY A 94 1.76 -4.71 -2.66
C GLY A 94 2.72 -5.77 -3.18
N GLY A 95 2.79 -6.94 -2.55
CA GLY A 95 3.58 -8.08 -3.04
C GLY A 95 3.07 -8.62 -4.38
N LYS A 96 1.75 -8.75 -4.54
CA LYS A 96 1.16 -9.17 -5.81
C LYS A 96 1.28 -8.08 -6.89
N VAL A 97 1.25 -6.79 -6.49
CA VAL A 97 1.57 -5.68 -7.41
C VAL A 97 3.01 -5.78 -7.90
N VAL A 98 3.99 -6.15 -7.04
CA VAL A 98 5.38 -6.40 -7.45
C VAL A 98 5.45 -7.50 -8.50
N LEU A 99 4.76 -8.63 -8.31
CA LEU A 99 4.74 -9.72 -9.29
C LEU A 99 4.18 -9.27 -10.64
N ARG A 100 3.08 -8.50 -10.63
CA ARG A 100 2.50 -7.96 -11.85
C ARG A 100 3.43 -6.95 -12.54
N TRP A 101 4.07 -6.08 -11.76
CA TRP A 101 5.05 -5.12 -12.25
C TRP A 101 6.27 -5.80 -12.87
N LEU A 102 6.76 -6.92 -12.30
CA LEU A 102 7.85 -7.72 -12.83
C LEU A 102 7.52 -8.34 -14.19
N ALA A 103 6.27 -8.76 -14.40
CA ALA A 103 5.85 -9.38 -15.65
C ALA A 103 6.07 -8.46 -16.87
N ASP A 104 5.98 -7.15 -16.64
CA ASP A 104 6.17 -6.13 -17.69
C ASP A 104 7.66 -5.71 -17.84
N ARG A 105 8.57 -6.23 -16.99
CA ARG A 105 10.01 -5.90 -16.95
C ARG A 105 10.93 -7.05 -17.39
N ARG A 106 10.43 -7.94 -18.20
CA ARG A 106 11.19 -9.12 -18.68
C ARG A 106 12.53 -8.72 -19.31
N GLY A 107 13.62 -9.36 -18.85
CA GLY A 107 14.97 -9.11 -19.35
C GLY A 107 15.69 -7.92 -18.72
N GLN A 108 15.07 -7.21 -17.79
CA GLN A 108 15.74 -6.17 -17.01
C GLN A 108 16.26 -6.74 -15.69
N PRO A 109 17.48 -6.41 -15.27
CA PRO A 109 17.98 -6.76 -13.93
C PRO A 109 17.05 -6.16 -12.88
N THR A 110 16.45 -7.01 -12.05
CA THR A 110 15.47 -6.53 -11.08
C THR A 110 15.53 -7.37 -9.80
N GLU A 111 15.70 -6.72 -8.66
CA GLU A 111 15.60 -7.34 -7.35
C GLU A 111 14.14 -7.24 -6.86
N ALA A 112 13.54 -8.37 -6.48
CA ALA A 112 12.16 -8.40 -6.02
C ALA A 112 12.01 -9.12 -4.68
N TRP A 113 11.27 -8.49 -3.77
CA TRP A 113 10.92 -9.02 -2.46
C TRP A 113 9.41 -9.07 -2.33
N VAL A 114 8.86 -10.26 -2.28
CA VAL A 114 7.43 -10.51 -2.09
C VAL A 114 7.23 -11.07 -0.70
N ILE A 115 6.54 -10.30 0.14
CA ILE A 115 6.33 -10.62 1.55
C ILE A 115 4.85 -10.93 1.75
N ASP A 116 4.56 -12.15 2.21
CA ASP A 116 3.21 -12.58 2.59
C ASP A 116 2.16 -12.32 1.49
N ALA A 117 2.48 -12.78 0.27
CA ALA A 117 1.59 -12.70 -0.87
C ALA A 117 1.71 -13.95 -1.75
N SER A 118 0.58 -14.50 -2.18
CA SER A 118 0.54 -15.61 -3.14
C SER A 118 0.49 -15.10 -4.58
N PRO A 119 1.23 -15.70 -5.52
CA PRO A 119 1.08 -15.43 -6.94
C PRO A 119 -0.28 -15.93 -7.48
N SER A 120 -0.80 -17.01 -6.91
CA SER A 120 -1.98 -17.70 -7.40
C SER A 120 -3.27 -16.96 -7.01
N SER A 121 -4.30 -17.16 -7.84
CA SER A 121 -5.68 -16.90 -7.41
C SER A 121 -5.98 -17.79 -6.20
N GLY A 122 -6.49 -17.21 -5.14
CA GLY A 122 -6.86 -17.95 -3.93
C GLY A 122 -8.32 -18.35 -3.94
N PRO A 123 -8.69 -19.49 -3.29
CA PRO A 123 -10.08 -19.72 -2.98
C PRO A 123 -10.59 -18.58 -2.09
N PRO A 124 -11.88 -18.19 -2.22
CA PRO A 124 -12.49 -17.29 -1.26
C PRO A 124 -12.34 -17.92 0.12
N GLY A 125 -11.48 -17.37 0.98
CA GLY A 125 -11.33 -17.93 2.32
C GLY A 125 -9.94 -17.93 2.94
N SER A 126 -8.87 -17.58 2.21
CA SER A 126 -7.56 -17.41 2.81
C SER A 126 -7.38 -15.96 3.36
N ASP A 127 -6.37 -15.24 2.93
CA ASP A 127 -6.09 -13.86 3.41
C ASP A 127 -7.17 -12.84 3.03
N ALA A 128 -7.92 -13.07 1.94
CA ALA A 128 -9.04 -12.22 1.54
C ALA A 128 -10.16 -12.19 2.60
N THR A 129 -10.38 -13.28 3.36
CA THR A 129 -11.46 -13.35 4.37
C THR A 129 -11.19 -12.41 5.55
N ALA A 130 -9.95 -12.38 6.07
CA ALA A 130 -9.59 -11.49 7.17
C ALA A 130 -9.70 -10.02 6.74
N THR A 131 -9.23 -9.70 5.54
CA THR A 131 -9.31 -8.34 4.98
C THR A 131 -10.75 -7.94 4.71
N THR A 132 -11.57 -8.83 4.17
CA THR A 132 -13.01 -8.60 3.94
C THR A 132 -13.74 -8.35 5.26
N ALA A 133 -13.44 -9.11 6.31
CA ALA A 133 -14.02 -8.90 7.65
C ALA A 133 -13.68 -7.52 8.23
N VAL A 134 -12.46 -7.04 8.00
CA VAL A 134 -12.06 -5.66 8.37
C VAL A 134 -12.86 -4.63 7.58
N LEU A 135 -13.02 -4.80 6.26
CA LEU A 135 -13.82 -3.89 5.42
C LEU A 135 -15.29 -3.89 5.82
N ASP A 136 -15.86 -5.06 6.18
CA ASP A 136 -17.22 -5.17 6.66
C ASP A 136 -17.42 -4.45 8.00
N THR A 137 -16.46 -4.57 8.89
CA THR A 137 -16.44 -3.81 10.15
C THR A 137 -16.43 -2.30 9.87
N LEU A 138 -15.50 -1.84 9.03
CA LEU A 138 -15.38 -0.41 8.69
C LEU A 138 -16.62 0.11 7.94
N GLY A 139 -17.25 -0.71 7.12
CA GLY A 139 -18.47 -0.35 6.37
C GLY A 139 -19.69 -0.10 7.26
N ARG A 140 -19.74 -0.69 8.46
CA ARG A 140 -20.80 -0.49 9.46
C ARG A 140 -20.54 0.71 10.38
N LEU A 141 -19.33 1.23 10.38
CA LEU A 141 -18.92 2.31 11.26
C LEU A 141 -19.04 3.69 10.57
N PRO A 142 -19.19 4.77 11.33
CA PRO A 142 -19.18 6.12 10.78
C PRO A 142 -17.90 6.44 10.02
N ARG A 143 -18.00 7.29 9.01
CA ARG A 143 -16.82 7.77 8.25
C ARG A 143 -16.12 8.94 8.90
N VAL A 144 -16.78 9.65 9.83
CA VAL A 144 -16.26 10.86 10.51
C VAL A 144 -16.26 10.63 12.02
N TRP A 145 -15.19 11.02 12.66
CA TRP A 145 -14.89 10.75 14.07
C TRP A 145 -14.44 12.03 14.79
N PRO A 146 -14.82 12.22 16.04
CA PRO A 146 -14.38 13.37 16.81
C PRO A 146 -12.86 13.33 17.09
N SER A 147 -12.30 12.12 17.26
CA SER A 147 -10.88 11.93 17.53
C SER A 147 -10.36 10.60 16.97
N ARG A 148 -9.04 10.42 16.99
CA ARG A 148 -8.39 9.15 16.66
C ARG A 148 -8.73 8.05 17.69
N GLU A 149 -8.79 8.42 18.93
CA GLU A 149 -9.10 7.53 20.06
C GLU A 149 -10.52 6.99 19.96
N ALA A 150 -11.49 7.83 19.59
CA ALA A 150 -12.88 7.42 19.35
C ALA A 150 -13.00 6.39 18.21
N PHE A 151 -12.24 6.58 17.13
CA PHE A 151 -12.16 5.60 16.04
C PHE A 151 -11.57 4.27 16.51
N VAL A 152 -10.43 4.32 17.20
CA VAL A 152 -9.75 3.11 17.70
C VAL A 152 -10.66 2.32 18.65
N SER A 153 -11.32 3.00 19.60
CA SER A 153 -12.27 2.36 20.52
C SER A 153 -13.38 1.66 19.73
N ALA A 154 -14.05 2.37 18.83
CA ALA A 154 -15.18 1.81 18.08
C ALA A 154 -14.77 0.62 17.18
N VAL A 155 -13.59 0.64 16.58
CA VAL A 155 -13.06 -0.49 15.78
C VAL A 155 -12.75 -1.68 16.69
N THR A 156 -12.22 -1.43 17.90
CA THR A 156 -11.93 -2.49 18.88
C THR A 156 -13.23 -3.08 19.43
N ASP A 157 -14.21 -2.24 19.78
CA ASP A 157 -15.53 -2.65 20.26
C ASP A 157 -16.31 -3.46 19.21
N ALA A 158 -16.03 -3.21 17.93
CA ALA A 158 -16.55 -3.98 16.80
C ALA A 158 -15.80 -5.31 16.57
N GLY A 159 -14.90 -5.71 17.46
CA GLY A 159 -14.23 -7.01 17.47
C GLY A 159 -12.87 -7.06 16.79
N GLN A 160 -12.32 -5.95 16.34
CA GLN A 160 -10.97 -5.94 15.75
C GLN A 160 -9.89 -5.85 16.83
N PRO A 161 -8.74 -6.56 16.68
CA PRO A 161 -7.61 -6.42 17.60
C PRO A 161 -7.14 -4.96 17.71
N ALA A 162 -6.74 -4.53 18.91
CA ALA A 162 -6.29 -3.17 19.15
C ALA A 162 -5.13 -2.73 18.23
N ALA A 163 -4.21 -3.64 17.90
CA ALA A 163 -3.13 -3.37 16.97
C ALA A 163 -3.65 -3.04 15.55
N ILE A 164 -4.67 -3.76 15.09
CA ILE A 164 -5.33 -3.51 13.80
C ILE A 164 -6.06 -2.17 13.84
N ALA A 165 -6.81 -1.87 14.92
CA ALA A 165 -7.50 -0.59 15.08
C ALA A 165 -6.52 0.60 15.06
N GLN A 166 -5.38 0.49 15.74
CA GLN A 166 -4.32 1.50 15.73
C GLN A 166 -3.70 1.69 14.34
N TRP A 167 -3.46 0.60 13.62
CA TRP A 167 -2.94 0.62 12.27
C TRP A 167 -3.96 1.24 11.29
N LEU A 168 -5.23 0.86 11.34
CA LEU A 168 -6.30 1.45 10.52
C LEU A 168 -6.44 2.96 10.76
N ALA A 169 -6.23 3.41 12.00
CA ALA A 169 -6.29 4.83 12.37
C ALA A 169 -5.22 5.71 11.69
N MET A 170 -4.21 5.11 11.03
CA MET A 170 -3.26 5.83 10.16
C MET A 170 -3.95 6.42 8.91
N ASN A 171 -5.11 5.87 8.52
CA ASN A 171 -5.90 6.35 7.39
C ASN A 171 -6.84 7.51 7.74
N LEU A 172 -6.84 7.97 8.99
CA LEU A 172 -7.65 9.11 9.41
C LEU A 172 -7.05 10.42 8.93
N ARG A 173 -7.84 11.21 8.22
CA ARG A 173 -7.49 12.56 7.74
C ARG A 173 -8.16 13.61 8.63
N ARG A 174 -7.38 14.59 9.10
CA ARG A 174 -7.92 15.71 9.87
C ARG A 174 -8.72 16.63 8.94
N ARG A 175 -9.86 17.09 9.43
CA ARG A 175 -10.72 18.09 8.80
C ARG A 175 -10.54 19.46 9.47
N GLU A 176 -11.03 20.51 8.82
CA GLU A 176 -10.94 21.90 9.32
C GLU A 176 -11.65 22.08 10.65
N ASP A 177 -12.76 21.37 10.87
CA ASP A 177 -13.52 21.38 12.12
C ASP A 177 -12.87 20.60 13.27
N GLY A 178 -11.64 20.11 13.07
CA GLY A 178 -10.89 19.31 14.03
C GLY A 178 -11.25 17.83 14.07
N SER A 179 -12.37 17.44 13.49
CA SER A 179 -12.78 16.04 13.35
C SER A 179 -11.83 15.27 12.40
N ARG A 180 -12.01 13.96 12.32
CA ARG A 180 -11.22 13.07 11.46
C ARG A 180 -12.13 12.26 10.57
N ARG A 181 -11.75 12.12 9.31
CA ARG A 181 -12.46 11.27 8.35
C ARG A 181 -11.58 10.08 7.97
N PHE A 182 -12.16 8.90 7.94
CA PHE A 182 -11.51 7.73 7.36
C PHE A 182 -11.40 7.92 5.84
N GLY A 183 -10.16 7.92 5.33
CA GLY A 183 -9.83 8.35 3.97
C GLY A 183 -10.21 7.37 2.86
N PRO A 184 -9.93 6.05 3.00
CA PRO A 184 -10.14 5.11 1.92
C PRO A 184 -11.61 4.99 1.48
N ASP A 185 -11.82 4.87 0.19
CA ASP A 185 -13.10 4.47 -0.39
C ASP A 185 -13.23 2.94 -0.29
N LEU A 186 -14.12 2.48 0.60
CA LEU A 186 -14.23 1.05 0.91
C LEU A 186 -14.79 0.24 -0.26
N ASP A 187 -15.65 0.82 -1.09
CA ASP A 187 -16.25 0.11 -2.23
C ASP A 187 -15.19 -0.07 -3.32
N ALA A 188 -14.45 0.96 -3.64
CA ALA A 188 -13.32 0.89 -4.57
C ALA A 188 -12.21 -0.07 -4.06
N VAL A 189 -11.95 -0.09 -2.74
CA VAL A 189 -11.00 -1.05 -2.13
C VAL A 189 -11.52 -2.49 -2.23
N ARG A 190 -12.84 -2.72 -2.13
CA ARG A 190 -13.44 -4.05 -2.34
C ARG A 190 -13.21 -4.54 -3.78
N GLU A 191 -13.47 -3.69 -4.79
CA GLU A 191 -13.17 -4.03 -6.19
C GLU A 191 -11.71 -4.46 -6.36
N LEU A 192 -10.79 -3.73 -5.75
CA LEU A 192 -9.35 -4.02 -5.81
C LEU A 192 -9.01 -5.38 -5.16
N ILE A 193 -9.63 -5.72 -4.03
CA ILE A 193 -9.44 -7.01 -3.35
C ILE A 193 -10.05 -8.16 -4.15
N GLU A 194 -11.20 -7.96 -4.77
CA GLU A 194 -11.83 -8.96 -5.63
C GLU A 194 -10.97 -9.27 -6.85
N ASP A 195 -10.39 -8.24 -7.47
CA ASP A 195 -9.44 -8.42 -8.58
C ASP A 195 -8.17 -9.14 -8.12
N TYR A 196 -7.62 -8.75 -6.96
CA TYR A 196 -6.48 -9.42 -6.32
C TYR A 196 -6.74 -10.92 -6.11
N ALA A 197 -7.91 -11.29 -5.60
CA ALA A 197 -8.26 -12.69 -5.31
C ALA A 197 -8.43 -13.54 -6.59
N ARG A 198 -8.91 -12.92 -7.69
CA ARG A 198 -9.12 -13.61 -8.98
C ARG A 198 -7.88 -13.68 -9.87
N THR A 199 -6.90 -12.81 -9.63
CA THR A 199 -5.71 -12.75 -10.50
C THR A 199 -4.73 -13.87 -10.18
N ASP A 200 -4.31 -14.58 -11.22
CA ASP A 200 -3.23 -15.56 -11.23
C ASP A 200 -2.04 -14.99 -12.00
N LEU A 201 -0.79 -15.14 -11.48
CA LEU A 201 0.43 -14.49 -12.00
C LEU A 201 1.56 -15.49 -12.19
#